data_c8795761c3428bd7082365eaf7215fa7
#
_entry.id   c8795761c3428bd7082365eaf7215fa7
#
_cell.length_a   1.000
_cell.length_b   1.000
_cell.length_c   1.000
_cell.angle_alpha   90.00
_cell.angle_beta   90.00
_cell.angle_gamma   90.00
#
_symmetry.space_group_name_H-M   'P 1'
#
loop_
_entity.id
_entity.type
_entity.pdbx_description
1 polymer ?
#
loop_
_entity_poly.entity_id
_entity_poly.type
_entity_poly.pdbx_seq_one_letter_code
_entity_poly.pdbx_strand_id
1 'polypeptide(L)'
;MAMLPATAFAQVDYSVVYVNEESGTEFTCVTSENDYVCMPQVRRNGARVSWLTNRIIDVSVDGTQLAYLSYRNNTSNIFIKDIGRQGSSVQRTNRQAVLDFYYSPDGKNICFSEKSGKFTQIFQTGARTGYICRQITSGNSDYSPVYSMDGKNVFFARMENNGVSVWSYNFANNFLANYTKGMNPCPMARENAILCMRQNAEGNGEIWKINYDTGAEECIVSVPQRSFSTPSVSPDGKWILMVGTNVLMNGTAQYGNTDIFVCKPDGTQLMQLTYHAADDLSPVWSRDGKYIYFISQRGSATATANVWRMNFSLE
;
A
#
# COMPACT_ATOMS: atom_id res chain seq x y z
N MET A 1 -19.86 -31.71 -27.37
CA MET A 1 -19.13 -30.45 -27.16
C MET A 1 -20.02 -29.66 -26.21
N ALA A 2 -19.81 -29.84 -24.90
CA ALA A 2 -20.61 -29.22 -23.86
C ALA A 2 -19.99 -27.83 -23.55
N MET A 3 -20.77 -26.77 -23.77
CA MET A 3 -20.42 -25.42 -23.32
C MET A 3 -20.45 -25.41 -21.80
N LEU A 4 -19.33 -25.07 -21.18
CA LEU A 4 -19.30 -24.72 -19.78
C LEU A 4 -20.11 -23.42 -19.58
N PRO A 5 -20.91 -23.32 -18.52
CA PRO A 5 -21.64 -22.11 -18.24
C PRO A 5 -20.66 -20.98 -17.93
N ALA A 6 -20.84 -19.85 -18.60
CA ALA A 6 -20.19 -18.61 -18.24
C ALA A 6 -20.51 -18.33 -16.76
N THR A 7 -19.49 -18.31 -15.90
CA THR A 7 -19.62 -17.83 -14.53
C THR A 7 -20.10 -16.40 -14.62
N ALA A 8 -21.34 -16.17 -14.21
CA ALA A 8 -21.90 -14.85 -14.03
C ALA A 8 -21.03 -14.17 -12.96
N PHE A 9 -20.16 -13.26 -13.37
CA PHE A 9 -19.56 -12.30 -12.44
C PHE A 9 -20.73 -11.58 -11.79
N ALA A 10 -20.81 -11.63 -10.47
CA ALA A 10 -21.76 -10.84 -9.73
C ALA A 10 -21.55 -9.39 -10.20
N GLN A 11 -22.60 -8.80 -10.76
CA GLN A 11 -22.59 -7.42 -11.22
C GLN A 11 -22.49 -6.58 -9.95
N VAL A 12 -21.25 -6.15 -9.60
CA VAL A 12 -21.02 -5.22 -8.49
C VAL A 12 -21.80 -3.96 -8.82
N ASP A 13 -22.71 -3.58 -7.95
CA ASP A 13 -23.46 -2.34 -8.10
C ASP A 13 -22.49 -1.17 -7.90
N TYR A 14 -22.03 -0.60 -9.00
CA TYR A 14 -21.08 0.52 -9.04
C TYR A 14 -21.77 1.87 -8.73
N SER A 15 -22.83 1.90 -7.96
CA SER A 15 -23.38 3.14 -7.44
C SER A 15 -22.36 3.74 -6.46
N VAL A 16 -21.41 4.51 -7.03
CA VAL A 16 -20.45 5.30 -6.26
C VAL A 16 -21.22 6.36 -5.49
N VAL A 17 -21.37 6.18 -4.19
CA VAL A 17 -21.88 7.25 -3.33
C VAL A 17 -20.77 8.29 -3.20
N TYR A 18 -20.90 9.39 -3.93
CA TYR A 18 -19.96 10.51 -3.84
C TYR A 18 -20.17 11.21 -2.49
N VAL A 19 -19.22 11.03 -1.59
CA VAL A 19 -19.07 11.95 -0.45
C VAL A 19 -18.20 13.09 -0.95
N ASN A 20 -18.81 14.26 -1.14
CA ASN A 20 -18.09 15.46 -1.58
C ASN A 20 -17.09 15.88 -0.51
N GLU A 21 -15.81 16.11 -0.86
CA GLU A 21 -14.80 16.66 0.07
C GLU A 21 -15.26 17.97 0.74
N GLU A 22 -16.08 18.75 0.06
CA GLU A 22 -16.67 19.99 0.57
C GLU A 22 -17.75 19.75 1.65
N SER A 23 -18.24 18.52 1.84
CA SER A 23 -19.36 18.20 2.72
C SER A 23 -18.97 17.67 4.11
N GLY A 24 -17.87 18.11 4.71
CA GLY A 24 -17.60 17.92 6.14
C GLY A 24 -16.54 16.90 6.51
N THR A 25 -15.75 16.38 5.58
CA THR A 25 -14.55 15.59 5.93
C THR A 25 -13.44 16.52 6.40
N GLU A 26 -12.99 16.33 7.64
CA GLU A 26 -11.87 17.09 8.20
C GLU A 26 -10.54 16.48 7.79
N PHE A 27 -9.67 17.25 7.14
CA PHE A 27 -8.32 16.90 6.78
C PHE A 27 -7.31 17.62 7.68
N THR A 28 -6.40 16.87 8.29
CA THR A 28 -5.33 17.42 9.13
C THR A 28 -3.97 17.10 8.54
N CYS A 29 -3.13 18.10 8.31
CA CYS A 29 -1.72 17.88 7.94
C CYS A 29 -0.93 17.44 9.17
N VAL A 30 -0.28 16.28 9.10
CA VAL A 30 0.45 15.66 10.23
C VAL A 30 1.95 15.97 10.19
N THR A 31 2.49 16.16 9.00
CA THR A 31 3.90 16.54 8.78
C THR A 31 4.01 17.99 8.35
N SER A 32 5.23 18.45 8.16
CA SER A 32 5.55 19.78 7.65
C SER A 32 6.51 19.66 6.44
N GLU A 33 6.71 20.74 5.72
CA GLU A 33 7.69 20.81 4.62
C GLU A 33 9.10 20.39 5.05
N ASN A 34 9.48 20.65 6.31
CA ASN A 34 10.77 20.27 6.89
C ASN A 34 10.89 18.76 7.18
N ASP A 35 9.83 18.00 7.05
CA ASP A 35 9.86 16.55 7.19
C ASP A 35 10.33 15.85 5.91
N TYR A 36 10.35 16.58 4.76
CA TYR A 36 10.83 16.09 3.46
C TYR A 36 10.23 14.72 3.10
N VAL A 37 8.92 14.59 3.25
CA VAL A 37 8.19 13.35 2.98
C VAL A 37 8.40 12.95 1.52
N CYS A 38 8.79 11.70 1.29
CA CYS A 38 8.90 11.16 -0.06
C CYS A 38 7.52 11.12 -0.72
N MET A 39 7.49 11.36 -2.03
CA MET A 39 6.33 11.04 -2.86
C MET A 39 6.57 9.69 -3.52
N PRO A 40 5.66 8.72 -3.42
CA PRO A 40 5.78 7.49 -4.20
C PRO A 40 5.93 7.84 -5.67
N GLN A 41 6.95 7.28 -6.33
CA GLN A 41 7.17 7.55 -7.75
C GLN A 41 6.11 6.85 -8.58
N VAL A 42 5.05 7.56 -8.91
CA VAL A 42 4.11 7.17 -9.95
C VAL A 42 4.77 7.51 -11.29
N ARG A 43 5.46 6.54 -11.90
CA ARG A 43 6.03 6.76 -13.25
C ARG A 43 4.90 6.69 -14.28
N ARG A 44 4.49 7.84 -14.74
CA ARG A 44 3.57 8.02 -15.86
C ARG A 44 4.36 8.08 -17.16
N ASN A 45 4.91 6.96 -17.61
CA ASN A 45 5.48 6.86 -18.97
C ASN A 45 4.39 6.34 -19.90
N GLY A 46 3.71 7.29 -20.57
CA GLY A 46 2.74 7.01 -21.63
C GLY A 46 1.53 6.19 -21.20
N ALA A 47 1.63 4.96 -20.80
CA ALA A 47 0.50 4.08 -20.51
C ALA A 47 0.71 3.19 -19.26
N ARG A 48 1.75 3.38 -18.48
CA ARG A 48 2.04 2.46 -17.35
C ARG A 48 2.35 3.22 -16.06
N VAL A 49 1.52 2.98 -15.07
CA VAL A 49 1.80 3.36 -13.68
C VAL A 49 2.58 2.21 -13.04
N SER A 50 3.76 2.49 -12.47
CA SER A 50 4.53 1.49 -11.75
C SER A 50 4.11 1.51 -10.28
N TRP A 51 3.48 0.43 -9.79
CA TRP A 51 2.96 0.28 -8.44
C TRP A 51 3.85 -0.59 -7.53
N LEU A 52 5.12 -0.77 -7.86
CA LEU A 52 6.00 -1.70 -7.15
C LEU A 52 6.31 -1.26 -5.71
N THR A 53 6.30 0.04 -5.44
CA THR A 53 6.66 0.59 -4.13
C THR A 53 5.58 1.55 -3.66
N ASN A 54 4.76 1.15 -2.70
CA ASN A 54 3.56 1.93 -2.41
C ASN A 54 3.32 2.25 -0.94
N ARG A 55 3.89 1.48 -0.03
CA ARG A 55 3.73 1.75 1.39
C ARG A 55 4.97 2.46 1.92
N ILE A 56 4.90 3.78 2.00
CA ILE A 56 5.98 4.63 2.49
C ILE A 56 5.57 5.43 3.73
N ILE A 57 4.42 5.12 4.30
CA ILE A 57 3.97 5.52 5.64
C ILE A 57 3.37 4.34 6.37
N ASP A 58 3.46 4.34 7.69
CA ASP A 58 2.75 3.39 8.56
C ASP A 58 2.59 4.00 9.96
N VAL A 59 1.64 3.49 10.74
CA VAL A 59 1.38 3.92 12.11
C VAL A 59 1.84 2.85 13.08
N SER A 60 2.54 3.25 14.16
CA SER A 60 2.99 2.33 15.21
C SER A 60 1.82 1.55 15.81
N VAL A 61 2.12 0.37 16.38
CA VAL A 61 1.09 -0.53 16.92
C VAL A 61 0.28 0.11 18.05
N ASP A 62 0.88 0.99 18.84
CA ASP A 62 0.21 1.76 19.89
C ASP A 62 -0.54 3.00 19.37
N GLY A 63 -0.47 3.30 18.07
CA GLY A 63 -1.14 4.43 17.43
C GLY A 63 -0.53 5.80 17.74
N THR A 64 0.60 5.86 18.44
CA THR A 64 1.18 7.13 18.92
C THR A 64 2.17 7.76 17.97
N GLN A 65 2.74 6.98 17.04
CA GLN A 65 3.80 7.43 16.14
C GLN A 65 3.47 7.15 14.68
N LEU A 66 3.80 8.12 13.85
CA LEU A 66 3.81 8.01 12.39
C LEU A 66 5.24 7.70 11.94
N ALA A 67 5.42 6.60 11.21
CA ALA A 67 6.62 6.35 10.43
C ALA A 67 6.40 6.76 8.98
N TYR A 68 7.41 7.36 8.35
CA TYR A 68 7.34 7.77 6.95
C TYR A 68 8.74 7.76 6.31
N LEU A 69 8.78 7.62 4.98
CA LEU A 69 10.02 7.82 4.23
C LEU A 69 10.26 9.30 4.03
N SER A 70 11.48 9.73 4.32
CA SER A 70 11.97 11.08 4.09
C SER A 70 13.23 11.05 3.22
N TYR A 71 13.30 11.96 2.25
CA TYR A 71 14.46 12.12 1.38
C TYR A 71 15.31 13.31 1.85
N ARG A 72 16.44 12.99 2.45
CA ARG A 72 17.40 13.98 2.96
C ARG A 72 18.82 13.58 2.59
N ASN A 73 19.66 14.56 2.28
CA ASN A 73 21.07 14.32 1.96
C ASN A 73 21.30 13.24 0.89
N ASN A 74 20.47 13.26 -0.16
CA ASN A 74 20.49 12.30 -1.27
C ASN A 74 20.25 10.83 -0.87
N THR A 75 19.63 10.60 0.28
CA THR A 75 19.23 9.27 0.76
C THR A 75 17.78 9.25 1.17
N SER A 76 17.08 8.10 0.99
CA SER A 76 15.76 7.88 1.54
C SER A 76 15.82 6.94 2.73
N ASN A 77 15.23 7.39 3.85
CA ASN A 77 15.28 6.67 5.11
C ASN A 77 13.94 6.76 5.84
N ILE A 78 13.71 5.82 6.76
CA ILE A 78 12.55 5.82 7.65
C ILE A 78 12.78 6.82 8.77
N PHE A 79 11.83 7.75 8.93
CA PHE A 79 11.75 8.69 10.04
C PHE A 79 10.49 8.41 10.85
N ILE A 80 10.55 8.69 12.15
CA ILE A 80 9.44 8.51 13.08
C ILE A 80 9.13 9.84 13.75
N LYS A 81 7.85 10.18 13.84
CA LYS A 81 7.32 11.40 14.47
C LYS A 81 6.15 11.05 15.38
N ASP A 82 6.07 11.69 16.54
CA ASP A 82 4.91 11.55 17.43
C ASP A 82 3.67 12.20 16.80
N ILE A 83 2.54 11.49 16.81
CA ILE A 83 1.25 11.99 16.33
C ILE A 83 0.67 12.92 17.39
N GLY A 84 0.23 14.12 16.95
CA GLY A 84 -0.39 15.11 17.86
C GLY A 84 0.60 15.93 18.68
N ARG A 85 1.91 15.77 18.50
CA ARG A 85 2.93 16.62 19.10
C ARG A 85 3.71 17.40 18.04
N GLN A 86 3.91 18.68 18.30
CA GLN A 86 4.89 19.45 17.52
C GLN A 86 6.29 19.03 17.98
N GLY A 87 7.11 18.54 17.06
CA GLY A 87 8.47 18.11 17.37
C GLY A 87 9.20 17.65 16.11
N SER A 88 10.51 17.47 16.25
CA SER A 88 11.36 16.94 15.19
C SER A 88 11.16 15.43 15.04
N SER A 89 11.19 14.97 13.82
CA SER A 89 11.22 13.54 13.52
C SER A 89 12.60 12.93 13.83
N VAL A 90 12.61 11.65 14.19
CA VAL A 90 13.83 10.89 14.49
C VAL A 90 14.09 9.92 13.34
N GLN A 91 15.29 10.00 12.75
CA GLN A 91 15.74 9.05 11.74
C GLN A 91 15.91 7.67 12.36
N ARG A 92 15.31 6.65 11.73
CA ARG A 92 15.34 5.28 12.23
C ARG A 92 16.27 4.36 11.45
N THR A 93 16.45 4.59 10.16
CA THR A 93 17.39 3.85 9.33
C THR A 93 18.49 4.79 8.82
N ASN A 94 19.67 4.23 8.55
CA ASN A 94 20.79 4.94 7.92
C ASN A 94 21.23 4.13 6.69
N ARG A 95 20.47 4.29 5.62
CA ARG A 95 20.60 3.51 4.38
C ARG A 95 20.69 4.46 3.18
N GLN A 96 21.06 3.92 2.01
CA GLN A 96 21.17 4.73 0.79
C GLN A 96 19.79 4.99 0.14
N ALA A 97 18.96 3.96 0.04
CA ALA A 97 17.72 4.06 -0.70
C ALA A 97 16.68 3.04 -0.18
N VAL A 98 16.06 3.35 0.96
CA VAL A 98 14.86 2.63 1.43
C VAL A 98 13.70 3.03 0.52
N LEU A 99 12.92 2.05 0.05
CA LEU A 99 11.85 2.25 -0.93
C LEU A 99 10.46 2.13 -0.34
N ASP A 100 10.27 1.21 0.61
CA ASP A 100 9.01 0.95 1.30
C ASP A 100 9.26 0.19 2.60
N PHE A 101 8.26 0.15 3.49
CA PHE A 101 8.42 -0.51 4.78
C PHE A 101 7.06 -0.87 5.42
N TYR A 102 7.11 -1.72 6.46
CA TYR A 102 5.96 -2.14 7.24
C TYR A 102 6.35 -2.51 8.68
N TYR A 103 5.57 -2.08 9.68
CA TYR A 103 5.72 -2.52 11.06
C TYR A 103 5.33 -3.98 11.25
N SER A 104 6.07 -4.69 12.11
CA SER A 104 5.61 -6.00 12.58
C SER A 104 4.33 -5.86 13.44
N PRO A 105 3.47 -6.89 13.48
CA PRO A 105 2.22 -6.84 14.27
C PRO A 105 2.44 -6.56 15.75
N ASP A 106 3.58 -6.96 16.32
CA ASP A 106 3.96 -6.71 17.70
C ASP A 106 4.66 -5.35 17.93
N GLY A 107 4.89 -4.58 16.85
CA GLY A 107 5.54 -3.27 16.88
C GLY A 107 7.04 -3.27 17.19
N LYS A 108 7.67 -4.44 17.34
CA LYS A 108 9.10 -4.51 17.72
C LYS A 108 10.04 -4.30 16.55
N ASN A 109 9.59 -4.65 15.34
CA ASN A 109 10.42 -4.62 14.15
C ASN A 109 9.73 -3.86 13.01
N ILE A 110 10.55 -3.49 12.02
CA ILE A 110 10.13 -2.96 10.72
C ILE A 110 10.80 -3.83 9.65
N CYS A 111 10.05 -4.34 8.69
CA CYS A 111 10.63 -4.83 7.44
C CYS A 111 10.61 -3.72 6.40
N PHE A 112 11.63 -3.67 5.57
CA PHE A 112 11.75 -2.66 4.53
C PHE A 112 12.49 -3.21 3.31
N SER A 113 12.20 -2.65 2.14
CA SER A 113 12.99 -2.89 0.95
C SER A 113 14.01 -1.78 0.74
N GLU A 114 15.19 -2.15 0.26
CA GLU A 114 16.28 -1.24 -0.06
C GLU A 114 16.88 -1.57 -1.41
N LYS A 115 17.15 -0.55 -2.20
CA LYS A 115 17.92 -0.71 -3.44
C LYS A 115 19.41 -0.89 -3.10
N SER A 116 19.95 -2.05 -3.48
CA SER A 116 21.36 -2.43 -3.30
C SER A 116 21.98 -2.84 -4.64
N GLY A 117 22.72 -1.94 -5.26
CA GLY A 117 23.25 -2.12 -6.60
C GLY A 117 22.15 -2.29 -7.65
N LYS A 118 22.14 -3.42 -8.36
CA LYS A 118 21.14 -3.75 -9.38
C LYS A 118 19.88 -4.41 -8.83
N PHE A 119 19.87 -4.83 -7.57
CA PHE A 119 18.77 -5.51 -6.92
C PHE A 119 18.09 -4.64 -5.88
N THR A 120 16.88 -5.00 -5.51
CA THR A 120 16.17 -4.50 -4.33
C THR A 120 15.99 -5.67 -3.36
N GLN A 121 16.37 -5.49 -2.11
CA GLN A 121 16.43 -6.55 -1.12
C GLN A 121 15.64 -6.17 0.12
N ILE A 122 15.13 -7.17 0.84
CA ILE A 122 14.33 -6.96 2.05
C ILE A 122 15.19 -7.21 3.28
N PHE A 123 15.06 -6.30 4.22
CA PHE A 123 15.71 -6.31 5.53
C PHE A 123 14.69 -6.19 6.66
N GLN A 124 15.08 -6.63 7.84
CA GLN A 124 14.38 -6.39 9.09
C GLN A 124 15.25 -5.55 10.02
N THR A 125 14.66 -4.53 10.64
CA THR A 125 15.32 -3.68 11.64
C THR A 125 14.47 -3.58 12.89
N GLY A 126 15.11 -3.31 14.03
CA GLY A 126 14.39 -3.00 15.27
C GLY A 126 13.68 -1.66 15.17
N ALA A 127 12.39 -1.62 15.47
CA ALA A 127 11.55 -0.42 15.34
C ALA A 127 12.01 0.74 16.25
N ARG A 128 12.60 0.44 17.39
CA ARG A 128 13.13 1.44 18.33
C ARG A 128 14.59 1.81 18.06
N THR A 129 15.42 0.83 17.69
CA THR A 129 16.86 1.00 17.59
C THR A 129 17.36 1.37 16.20
N GLY A 130 16.65 0.93 15.15
CA GLY A 130 17.10 1.03 13.78
C GLY A 130 18.24 0.07 13.39
N TYR A 131 18.69 -0.79 14.32
CA TYR A 131 19.71 -1.79 14.01
C TYR A 131 19.14 -2.89 13.12
N ILE A 132 19.90 -3.27 12.09
CA ILE A 132 19.53 -4.37 11.20
C ILE A 132 19.57 -5.67 11.99
N CYS A 133 18.41 -6.31 12.11
CA CYS A 133 18.26 -7.60 12.76
C CYS A 133 18.56 -8.75 11.80
N ARG A 134 18.16 -8.60 10.53
CA ARG A 134 18.26 -9.66 9.54
C ARG A 134 18.17 -9.09 8.10
N GLN A 135 18.90 -9.70 7.19
CA GLN A 135 18.61 -9.65 5.76
C GLN A 135 17.66 -10.81 5.42
N ILE A 136 16.52 -10.51 4.83
CA ILE A 136 15.48 -11.50 4.51
C ILE A 136 15.69 -12.07 3.12
N THR A 137 16.01 -11.24 2.13
CA THR A 137 16.21 -11.68 0.75
C THR A 137 17.53 -11.19 0.16
N SER A 138 18.01 -11.88 -0.88
CA SER A 138 19.23 -11.54 -1.62
C SER A 138 19.15 -12.01 -3.07
N GLY A 139 19.88 -11.34 -3.97
CA GLY A 139 20.08 -11.77 -5.36
C GLY A 139 18.88 -11.55 -6.30
N ASN A 140 17.78 -11.02 -5.83
CA ASN A 140 16.56 -10.71 -6.59
C ASN A 140 16.11 -9.27 -6.35
N SER A 141 15.10 -8.84 -7.08
CA SER A 141 14.44 -7.55 -6.87
C SER A 141 13.10 -7.77 -6.17
N ASP A 142 13.10 -7.56 -4.85
CA ASP A 142 11.99 -7.82 -3.93
C ASP A 142 11.50 -6.49 -3.33
N TYR A 143 10.17 -6.27 -3.33
CA TYR A 143 9.51 -5.02 -2.97
C TYR A 143 8.29 -5.26 -2.08
N SER A 144 7.78 -4.19 -1.48
CA SER A 144 6.51 -4.16 -0.74
C SER A 144 6.42 -5.25 0.33
N PRO A 145 7.40 -5.33 1.25
CA PRO A 145 7.35 -6.32 2.32
C PRO A 145 6.21 -6.02 3.30
N VAL A 146 5.49 -7.05 3.73
CA VAL A 146 4.44 -6.97 4.73
C VAL A 146 4.46 -8.21 5.61
N TYR A 147 4.31 -8.03 6.92
CA TYR A 147 4.22 -9.18 7.83
C TYR A 147 2.86 -9.87 7.70
N SER A 148 2.84 -11.20 7.89
CA SER A 148 1.60 -11.91 8.21
C SER A 148 1.04 -11.39 9.54
N MET A 149 -0.26 -11.56 9.76
CA MET A 149 -0.93 -11.06 10.98
C MET A 149 -0.38 -11.67 12.27
N ASP A 150 0.14 -12.90 12.22
CA ASP A 150 0.80 -13.59 13.35
C ASP A 150 2.30 -13.28 13.46
N GLY A 151 2.86 -12.49 12.54
CA GLY A 151 4.27 -12.10 12.50
C GLY A 151 5.26 -13.21 12.12
N LYS A 152 4.79 -14.40 11.76
CA LYS A 152 5.67 -15.55 11.44
C LYS A 152 6.24 -15.51 10.03
N ASN A 153 5.60 -14.77 9.13
CA ASN A 153 6.02 -14.65 7.75
C ASN A 153 6.14 -13.17 7.35
N VAL A 154 6.95 -12.92 6.32
CA VAL A 154 6.92 -11.68 5.53
C VAL A 154 6.53 -12.06 4.11
N PHE A 155 5.46 -11.45 3.61
CA PHE A 155 5.10 -11.49 2.19
C PHE A 155 5.75 -10.32 1.47
N PHE A 156 6.06 -10.50 0.19
CA PHE A 156 6.67 -9.45 -0.63
C PHE A 156 6.42 -9.72 -2.11
N ALA A 157 6.56 -8.69 -2.93
CA ALA A 157 6.51 -8.81 -4.37
C ALA A 157 7.92 -9.05 -4.93
N ARG A 158 8.10 -10.09 -5.73
CA ARG A 158 9.36 -10.40 -6.45
C ARG A 158 9.19 -10.15 -7.93
N MET A 159 10.11 -9.37 -8.49
CA MET A 159 10.18 -9.20 -9.93
C MET A 159 10.88 -10.41 -10.56
N GLU A 160 10.20 -11.03 -11.51
CA GLU A 160 10.67 -12.22 -12.25
C GLU A 160 10.68 -11.91 -13.76
N ASN A 161 11.30 -12.79 -14.55
CA ASN A 161 11.38 -12.59 -16.00
C ASN A 161 10.00 -12.55 -16.70
N ASN A 162 9.01 -13.22 -16.11
CA ASN A 162 7.65 -13.37 -16.65
C ASN A 162 6.60 -12.56 -15.88
N GLY A 163 7.01 -11.55 -15.12
CA GLY A 163 6.11 -10.69 -14.36
C GLY A 163 6.48 -10.53 -12.89
N VAL A 164 5.49 -10.26 -12.06
CA VAL A 164 5.66 -10.08 -10.62
C VAL A 164 4.85 -11.14 -9.87
N SER A 165 5.47 -11.76 -8.87
CA SER A 165 4.82 -12.76 -8.02
C SER A 165 4.91 -12.36 -6.55
N VAL A 166 3.90 -12.74 -5.77
CA VAL A 166 3.92 -12.65 -4.32
C VAL A 166 4.65 -13.86 -3.76
N TRP A 167 5.66 -13.61 -2.97
CA TRP A 167 6.47 -14.59 -2.24
C TRP A 167 6.28 -14.43 -0.75
N SER A 168 6.58 -15.48 0.01
CA SER A 168 6.67 -15.43 1.46
C SER A 168 8.02 -15.92 1.95
N TYR A 169 8.47 -15.36 3.08
CA TYR A 169 9.59 -15.83 3.87
C TYR A 169 9.10 -16.19 5.26
N ASN A 170 9.38 -17.41 5.70
CA ASN A 170 9.03 -17.90 7.03
C ASN A 170 10.21 -17.76 7.98
N PHE A 171 10.00 -17.09 9.12
CA PHE A 171 11.06 -16.81 10.11
C PHE A 171 11.54 -18.04 10.88
N ALA A 172 10.71 -19.08 11.03
CA ALA A 172 11.05 -20.26 11.83
C ALA A 172 12.04 -21.18 11.12
N ASN A 173 11.91 -21.31 9.79
CA ASN A 173 12.71 -22.25 8.99
C ASN A 173 13.49 -21.60 7.84
N ASN A 174 13.43 -20.27 7.71
CA ASN A 174 14.03 -19.47 6.64
C ASN A 174 13.58 -19.89 5.22
N PHE A 175 12.40 -20.49 5.11
CA PHE A 175 11.87 -21.00 3.84
C PHE A 175 11.23 -19.89 3.02
N LEU A 176 11.56 -19.86 1.72
CA LEU A 176 10.95 -18.99 0.72
C LEU A 176 9.96 -19.80 -0.11
N ALA A 177 8.74 -19.31 -0.26
CA ALA A 177 7.72 -19.91 -1.10
C ALA A 177 7.10 -18.87 -2.05
N ASN A 178 6.90 -19.30 -3.32
CA ASN A 178 6.04 -18.54 -4.25
C ASN A 178 4.58 -18.82 -3.89
N TYR A 179 3.80 -17.76 -3.76
CA TYR A 179 2.40 -17.84 -3.36
C TYR A 179 1.46 -17.74 -4.55
N THR A 180 1.60 -16.64 -5.31
CA THR A 180 0.71 -16.34 -6.43
C THR A 180 1.32 -15.24 -7.30
N LYS A 181 0.77 -15.02 -8.49
CA LYS A 181 1.09 -13.83 -9.30
C LYS A 181 0.44 -12.59 -8.70
N GLY A 182 1.14 -11.47 -8.76
CA GLY A 182 0.64 -10.19 -8.28
C GLY A 182 1.68 -9.38 -7.53
N MET A 183 1.29 -8.20 -7.07
CA MET A 183 2.13 -7.25 -6.33
C MET A 183 1.32 -6.59 -5.21
N ASN A 184 1.98 -5.78 -4.36
CA ASN A 184 1.38 -5.09 -3.23
C ASN A 184 0.59 -6.03 -2.30
N PRO A 185 1.24 -7.06 -1.74
CA PRO A 185 0.57 -7.99 -0.86
C PRO A 185 0.03 -7.28 0.39
N CYS A 186 -1.17 -7.67 0.85
CA CYS A 186 -1.76 -7.20 2.09
C CYS A 186 -2.50 -8.35 2.78
N PRO A 187 -2.02 -8.88 3.91
CA PRO A 187 -2.71 -9.92 4.67
C PRO A 187 -4.05 -9.43 5.20
N MET A 188 -5.05 -10.30 5.22
CA MET A 188 -6.37 -10.00 5.77
C MET A 188 -6.41 -10.27 7.28
N ALA A 189 -7.06 -9.36 8.03
CA ALA A 189 -7.06 -9.41 9.48
C ALA A 189 -7.92 -10.54 10.08
N ARG A 190 -8.93 -11.03 9.35
CA ARG A 190 -9.93 -11.98 9.83
C ARG A 190 -10.08 -13.24 8.97
N GLU A 191 -9.33 -13.34 7.92
CA GLU A 191 -9.39 -14.45 6.98
C GLU A 191 -7.98 -14.99 6.74
N ASN A 192 -7.87 -16.29 6.50
CA ASN A 192 -6.62 -16.90 6.03
C ASN A 192 -6.40 -16.58 4.55
N ALA A 193 -6.25 -15.29 4.26
CA ALA A 193 -6.13 -14.79 2.90
C ALA A 193 -5.18 -13.61 2.79
N ILE A 194 -4.71 -13.37 1.57
CA ILE A 194 -3.92 -12.20 1.18
C ILE A 194 -4.62 -11.48 0.02
N LEU A 195 -4.61 -10.18 0.09
CA LEU A 195 -4.93 -9.33 -1.06
C LEU A 195 -3.67 -9.06 -1.86
N CYS A 196 -3.80 -8.95 -3.16
CA CYS A 196 -2.74 -8.43 -4.03
C CYS A 196 -3.35 -7.69 -5.21
N MET A 197 -2.52 -6.87 -5.86
CA MET A 197 -2.87 -6.23 -7.11
C MET A 197 -2.40 -7.10 -8.27
N ARG A 198 -3.25 -7.27 -9.29
CA ARG A 198 -2.90 -7.86 -10.60
C ARG A 198 -3.28 -6.89 -11.71
N GLN A 199 -2.59 -6.96 -12.81
CA GLN A 199 -2.99 -6.23 -14.02
C GLN A 199 -3.87 -7.13 -14.89
N ASN A 200 -4.98 -6.56 -15.38
CA ASN A 200 -5.81 -7.22 -16.39
C ASN A 200 -5.17 -7.14 -17.79
N ALA A 201 -5.86 -7.64 -18.80
CA ALA A 201 -5.37 -7.65 -20.19
C ALA A 201 -5.12 -6.23 -20.75
N GLU A 202 -5.82 -5.23 -20.23
CA GLU A 202 -5.68 -3.82 -20.62
C GLU A 202 -4.55 -3.11 -19.84
N GLY A 203 -3.96 -3.77 -18.83
CA GLY A 203 -2.91 -3.23 -17.97
C GLY A 203 -3.46 -2.46 -16.75
N ASN A 204 -4.76 -2.45 -16.53
CA ASN A 204 -5.38 -1.84 -15.35
C ASN A 204 -5.21 -2.73 -14.12
N GLY A 205 -4.98 -2.12 -12.96
CA GLY A 205 -4.86 -2.83 -11.70
C GLY A 205 -6.22 -3.26 -11.16
N GLU A 206 -6.28 -4.51 -10.73
CA GLU A 206 -7.41 -5.14 -10.05
C GLU A 206 -6.98 -5.63 -8.69
N ILE A 207 -7.89 -5.69 -7.72
CA ILE A 207 -7.60 -6.26 -6.40
C ILE A 207 -8.13 -7.68 -6.33
N TRP A 208 -7.24 -8.60 -6.02
CA TRP A 208 -7.49 -10.02 -5.93
C TRP A 208 -7.30 -10.52 -4.50
N LYS A 209 -8.14 -11.45 -4.08
CA LYS A 209 -8.07 -12.16 -2.81
C LYS A 209 -7.64 -13.60 -3.07
N ILE A 210 -6.66 -14.07 -2.34
CA ILE A 210 -6.14 -15.44 -2.43
C ILE A 210 -6.23 -16.09 -1.05
N ASN A 211 -6.97 -17.18 -0.94
CA ASN A 211 -7.11 -17.95 0.29
C ASN A 211 -5.89 -18.86 0.49
N TYR A 212 -5.27 -18.83 1.68
CA TYR A 212 -4.08 -19.62 1.98
C TYR A 212 -4.34 -21.13 2.05
N ASP A 213 -5.51 -21.52 2.54
CA ASP A 213 -5.82 -22.92 2.83
C ASP A 213 -6.24 -23.68 1.57
N THR A 214 -7.02 -23.02 0.72
CA THR A 214 -7.62 -23.64 -0.47
C THR A 214 -6.89 -23.27 -1.76
N GLY A 215 -6.11 -22.20 -1.76
CA GLY A 215 -5.55 -21.61 -2.97
C GLY A 215 -6.59 -20.96 -3.88
N ALA A 216 -7.83 -20.80 -3.41
CA ALA A 216 -8.90 -20.17 -4.20
C ALA A 216 -8.56 -18.69 -4.42
N GLU A 217 -8.77 -18.23 -5.64
CA GLU A 217 -8.51 -16.87 -6.07
C GLU A 217 -9.79 -16.19 -6.54
N GLU A 218 -10.02 -14.97 -6.09
CA GLU A 218 -11.19 -14.18 -6.39
C GLU A 218 -10.79 -12.73 -6.72
N CYS A 219 -11.29 -12.20 -7.86
CA CYS A 219 -11.18 -10.78 -8.16
C CYS A 219 -12.29 -10.04 -7.40
N ILE A 220 -11.90 -9.23 -6.40
CA ILE A 220 -12.86 -8.50 -5.57
C ILE A 220 -13.09 -7.07 -6.04
N VAL A 221 -12.15 -6.47 -6.76
CA VAL A 221 -12.33 -5.13 -7.35
C VAL A 221 -11.76 -5.10 -8.76
N SER A 222 -12.64 -4.91 -9.74
CA SER A 222 -12.31 -4.65 -11.14
C SER A 222 -13.33 -3.69 -11.72
N VAL A 223 -12.91 -2.52 -12.15
CA VAL A 223 -13.80 -1.48 -12.69
C VAL A 223 -13.29 -1.04 -14.05
N PRO A 224 -14.11 -1.05 -15.10
CA PRO A 224 -13.72 -0.54 -16.41
C PRO A 224 -13.16 0.89 -16.32
N GLN A 225 -12.06 1.15 -17.04
CA GLN A 225 -11.41 2.46 -17.09
C GLN A 225 -10.91 3.00 -15.75
N ARG A 226 -10.72 2.11 -14.75
CA ARG A 226 -10.06 2.43 -13.49
C ARG A 226 -8.96 1.44 -13.20
N SER A 227 -7.94 1.89 -12.51
CA SER A 227 -6.83 1.06 -12.05
C SER A 227 -6.70 1.18 -10.54
N PHE A 228 -6.68 0.06 -9.82
CA PHE A 228 -6.55 0.01 -8.36
C PHE A 228 -5.24 -0.63 -7.93
N SER A 229 -4.72 -0.19 -6.79
CA SER A 229 -3.48 -0.73 -6.22
C SER A 229 -3.41 -0.52 -4.72
N THR A 230 -2.35 -1.03 -4.08
CA THR A 230 -2.05 -0.79 -2.66
C THR A 230 -3.19 -1.08 -1.70
N PRO A 231 -3.76 -2.28 -1.69
CA PRO A 231 -4.80 -2.62 -0.73
C PRO A 231 -4.27 -2.51 0.71
N SER A 232 -5.12 -2.05 1.62
CA SER A 232 -4.84 -1.95 3.05
C SER A 232 -6.10 -2.28 3.85
N VAL A 233 -6.09 -3.41 4.56
CA VAL A 233 -7.24 -3.89 5.33
C VAL A 233 -7.35 -3.12 6.65
N SER A 234 -8.57 -2.72 7.03
CA SER A 234 -8.84 -2.08 8.32
C SER A 234 -8.51 -3.01 9.50
N PRO A 235 -8.17 -2.48 10.68
CA PRO A 235 -7.83 -3.29 11.85
C PRO A 235 -8.96 -4.24 12.27
N ASP A 236 -10.21 -3.85 12.05
CA ASP A 236 -11.39 -4.68 12.32
C ASP A 236 -11.75 -5.63 11.18
N GLY A 237 -11.02 -5.57 10.05
CA GLY A 237 -11.22 -6.43 8.88
C GLY A 237 -12.49 -6.14 8.08
N LYS A 238 -13.21 -5.05 8.35
CA LYS A 238 -14.48 -4.73 7.70
C LYS A 238 -14.35 -3.92 6.41
N TRP A 239 -13.19 -3.29 6.20
CA TRP A 239 -12.96 -2.39 5.09
C TRP A 239 -11.59 -2.60 4.44
N ILE A 240 -11.50 -2.32 3.17
CA ILE A 240 -10.26 -2.33 2.38
C ILE A 240 -10.08 -0.95 1.78
N LEU A 241 -8.99 -0.26 2.13
CA LEU A 241 -8.51 0.93 1.42
C LEU A 241 -7.71 0.53 0.21
N MET A 242 -7.72 1.38 -0.81
CA MET A 242 -6.88 1.24 -1.99
C MET A 242 -6.65 2.59 -2.65
N VAL A 243 -5.62 2.70 -3.46
CA VAL A 243 -5.42 3.80 -4.38
C VAL A 243 -6.12 3.47 -5.69
N GLY A 244 -6.90 4.40 -6.21
CA GLY A 244 -7.55 4.28 -7.51
C GLY A 244 -7.22 5.44 -8.42
N THR A 245 -7.16 5.21 -9.74
CA THR A 245 -7.01 6.26 -10.74
C THR A 245 -7.90 6.00 -11.94
N ASN A 246 -8.45 7.05 -12.53
CA ASN A 246 -9.19 6.95 -13.79
C ASN A 246 -8.22 6.72 -14.94
N VAL A 247 -8.61 5.85 -15.88
CA VAL A 247 -7.89 5.58 -17.11
C VAL A 247 -8.70 6.15 -18.27
N LEU A 248 -8.23 7.24 -18.85
CA LEU A 248 -8.86 7.87 -20.02
C LEU A 248 -8.32 7.23 -21.31
N MET A 249 -9.21 6.71 -22.14
CA MET A 249 -8.87 6.02 -23.38
C MET A 249 -9.13 6.95 -24.59
N ASN A 250 -8.15 7.78 -24.93
CA ASN A 250 -8.17 8.61 -26.16
C ASN A 250 -7.10 8.12 -27.15
N GLY A 251 -7.19 6.82 -27.54
CA GLY A 251 -6.19 6.18 -28.41
C GLY A 251 -4.91 5.73 -27.68
N THR A 252 -4.54 6.38 -26.60
CA THR A 252 -3.49 5.97 -25.64
C THR A 252 -4.06 6.09 -24.23
N ALA A 253 -3.82 5.10 -23.39
CA ALA A 253 -4.26 5.15 -22.01
C ALA A 253 -3.58 6.34 -21.29
N GLN A 254 -4.38 7.26 -20.76
CA GLN A 254 -3.92 8.37 -19.92
C GLN A 254 -4.48 8.17 -18.52
N TYR A 255 -3.63 8.20 -17.51
CA TYR A 255 -4.03 8.10 -16.12
C TYR A 255 -4.27 9.49 -15.52
N GLY A 256 -5.42 9.68 -14.89
CA GLY A 256 -5.74 10.85 -14.07
C GLY A 256 -4.91 10.90 -12.79
N ASN A 257 -5.22 11.84 -11.89
CA ASN A 257 -4.69 11.82 -10.53
C ASN A 257 -5.13 10.55 -9.80
N THR A 258 -4.47 10.26 -8.71
CA THR A 258 -4.78 9.13 -7.82
C THR A 258 -5.55 9.62 -6.61
N ASP A 259 -6.57 8.85 -6.23
CA ASP A 259 -7.43 9.11 -5.07
C ASP A 259 -7.52 7.87 -4.17
N ILE A 260 -7.98 8.09 -2.94
CA ILE A 260 -8.21 7.01 -1.98
C ILE A 260 -9.63 6.49 -2.15
N PHE A 261 -9.74 5.17 -2.24
CA PHE A 261 -11.00 4.43 -2.31
C PHE A 261 -11.11 3.46 -1.14
N VAL A 262 -12.33 3.06 -0.83
CA VAL A 262 -12.64 2.03 0.17
C VAL A 262 -13.73 1.11 -0.34
N CYS A 263 -13.69 -0.18 0.05
CA CYS A 263 -14.77 -1.13 -0.19
C CYS A 263 -14.86 -2.14 0.96
N LYS A 264 -15.92 -2.96 0.96
CA LYS A 264 -16.03 -4.14 1.83
C LYS A 264 -15.07 -5.25 1.36
N PRO A 265 -14.75 -6.26 2.22
CA PRO A 265 -13.87 -7.37 1.86
C PRO A 265 -14.33 -8.24 0.68
N ASP A 266 -15.61 -8.19 0.35
CA ASP A 266 -16.23 -8.83 -0.82
C ASP A 266 -16.26 -7.92 -2.07
N GLY A 267 -15.66 -6.73 -2.00
CA GLY A 267 -15.65 -5.76 -3.08
C GLY A 267 -16.90 -4.89 -3.20
N THR A 268 -17.94 -5.15 -2.39
CA THR A 268 -19.14 -4.32 -2.38
C THR A 268 -18.91 -2.96 -1.71
N GLN A 269 -19.82 -2.01 -1.89
CA GLN A 269 -19.75 -0.66 -1.34
C GLN A 269 -18.43 0.05 -1.70
N LEU A 270 -18.00 -0.07 -2.96
CA LEU A 270 -16.82 0.67 -3.44
C LEU A 270 -17.12 2.16 -3.49
N MET A 271 -16.37 2.96 -2.72
CA MET A 271 -16.55 4.40 -2.59
C MET A 271 -15.21 5.13 -2.76
N GLN A 272 -15.24 6.28 -3.40
CA GLN A 272 -14.12 7.21 -3.43
C GLN A 272 -14.18 8.11 -2.18
N LEU A 273 -13.05 8.28 -1.50
CA LEU A 273 -12.96 9.07 -0.27
C LEU A 273 -12.29 10.43 -0.46
N THR A 274 -11.42 10.57 -1.48
CA THR A 274 -10.73 11.83 -1.75
C THR A 274 -10.94 12.26 -3.19
N TYR A 275 -10.95 13.59 -3.43
CA TYR A 275 -11.30 14.21 -4.73
C TYR A 275 -10.38 15.38 -5.09
N HIS A 276 -9.28 15.57 -4.38
CA HIS A 276 -8.36 16.67 -4.61
C HIS A 276 -7.62 16.50 -5.95
N ALA A 277 -7.25 17.61 -6.59
CA ALA A 277 -6.52 17.58 -7.87
C ALA A 277 -5.09 17.04 -7.76
N ALA A 278 -4.49 17.06 -6.55
CA ALA A 278 -3.21 16.41 -6.28
C ALA A 278 -3.39 14.91 -6.08
N ASP A 279 -2.33 14.15 -6.34
CA ASP A 279 -2.30 12.72 -6.06
C ASP A 279 -2.39 12.45 -4.56
N ASP A 280 -3.26 11.50 -4.18
CA ASP A 280 -3.39 10.94 -2.83
C ASP A 280 -2.93 9.48 -2.86
N LEU A 281 -1.91 9.15 -2.08
CA LEU A 281 -1.13 7.91 -2.20
C LEU A 281 -0.84 7.27 -0.83
N SER A 282 -0.46 5.99 -0.85
CA SER A 282 -0.03 5.24 0.34
C SER A 282 -1.03 5.27 1.51
N PRO A 283 -2.33 4.99 1.31
CA PRO A 283 -3.29 5.05 2.40
C PRO A 283 -3.01 3.96 3.44
N VAL A 284 -3.07 4.33 4.71
CA VAL A 284 -2.97 3.41 5.84
C VAL A 284 -3.99 3.76 6.93
N TRP A 285 -4.45 2.74 7.63
CA TRP A 285 -5.37 2.90 8.75
C TRP A 285 -4.64 3.33 10.03
N SER A 286 -5.32 4.15 10.85
CA SER A 286 -4.99 4.20 12.28
C SER A 286 -5.29 2.86 12.94
N ARG A 287 -4.64 2.56 14.05
CA ARG A 287 -4.82 1.26 14.75
C ARG A 287 -6.20 1.09 15.37
N ASP A 288 -6.89 2.17 15.65
CA ASP A 288 -8.28 2.17 16.13
C ASP A 288 -9.33 2.19 15.00
N GLY A 289 -8.87 2.26 13.74
CA GLY A 289 -9.74 2.30 12.56
C GLY A 289 -10.49 3.61 12.33
N LYS A 290 -10.27 4.65 13.16
CA LYS A 290 -11.00 5.91 13.08
C LYS A 290 -10.46 6.93 12.11
N TYR A 291 -9.19 6.73 11.70
CA TYR A 291 -8.50 7.64 10.81
C TYR A 291 -7.84 6.90 9.67
N ILE A 292 -7.72 7.60 8.56
CA ILE A 292 -6.92 7.20 7.40
C ILE A 292 -5.79 8.21 7.26
N TYR A 293 -4.55 7.73 7.18
CA TYR A 293 -3.37 8.54 6.86
C TYR A 293 -2.99 8.28 5.41
N PHE A 294 -2.56 9.31 4.70
CA PHE A 294 -2.15 9.21 3.30
C PHE A 294 -1.18 10.33 2.94
N ILE A 295 -0.50 10.20 1.81
CA ILE A 295 0.43 11.20 1.29
C ILE A 295 -0.26 12.02 0.23
N SER A 296 -0.13 13.34 0.30
CA SER A 296 -0.66 14.27 -0.69
C SER A 296 0.18 15.54 -0.78
N GLN A 297 0.16 16.15 -1.96
CA GLN A 297 0.69 17.50 -2.19
C GLN A 297 -0.37 18.60 -2.01
N ARG A 298 -1.57 18.23 -1.50
CA ARG A 298 -2.65 19.19 -1.21
C ARG A 298 -2.16 20.29 -0.27
N GLY A 299 -2.66 21.50 -0.45
CA GLY A 299 -2.33 22.65 0.42
C GLY A 299 -0.88 23.13 0.36
N SER A 300 -0.03 22.56 -0.51
CA SER A 300 1.36 23.00 -0.65
C SER A 300 1.53 23.92 -1.86
N ALA A 301 2.03 25.13 -1.62
CA ALA A 301 2.39 26.08 -2.69
C ALA A 301 3.65 25.63 -3.46
N THR A 302 4.47 24.76 -2.89
CA THR A 302 5.75 24.30 -3.44
C THR A 302 5.67 22.88 -3.99
N ALA A 303 4.45 22.29 -4.08
CA ALA A 303 4.23 20.89 -4.45
C ALA A 303 5.00 19.89 -3.57
N THR A 304 5.26 20.24 -2.30
CA THR A 304 5.89 19.37 -1.32
C THR A 304 4.87 18.35 -0.79
N ALA A 305 5.25 17.08 -0.74
CA ALA A 305 4.41 16.05 -0.17
C ALA A 305 4.37 16.12 1.34
N ASN A 306 3.19 15.91 1.90
CA ASN A 306 2.96 15.79 3.34
C ASN A 306 2.10 14.57 3.65
N VAL A 307 2.17 14.09 4.88
CA VAL A 307 1.22 13.11 5.40
C VAL A 307 0.00 13.84 5.94
N TRP A 308 -1.14 13.46 5.42
CA TRP A 308 -2.45 13.95 5.80
C TRP A 308 -3.23 12.88 6.55
N ARG A 309 -4.14 13.30 7.38
CA ARG A 309 -5.08 12.45 8.10
C ARG A 309 -6.51 12.91 7.84
N MET A 310 -7.40 11.97 7.60
CA MET A 310 -8.84 12.20 7.53
C MET A 310 -9.59 11.30 8.52
N ASN A 311 -10.76 11.75 8.97
CA ASN A 311 -11.65 10.92 9.78
C ASN A 311 -12.29 9.84 8.92
N PHE A 312 -12.54 8.67 9.51
CA PHE A 312 -13.30 7.60 8.89
C PHE A 312 -14.44 7.16 9.82
N SER A 313 -15.67 7.22 9.33
CA SER A 313 -16.88 6.99 10.11
C SER A 313 -17.97 6.19 9.40
N LEU A 314 -17.60 5.35 8.44
CA LEU A 314 -18.56 4.42 7.80
C LEU A 314 -18.84 3.24 8.72
N GLU A 315 -20.13 2.95 8.97
CA GLU A 315 -20.60 1.83 9.79
C GLU A 315 -20.61 0.48 9.03
#